data_ffae6a23fd0a0eb4509a605aa60429ba
#
_entry.id   ffae6a23fd0a0eb4509a605aa60429ba
#
_cell.length_a   1.000
_cell.length_b   1.000
_cell.length_c   1.000
_cell.angle_alpha   90.00
_cell.angle_beta   90.00
_cell.angle_gamma   90.00
#
_symmetry.space_group_name_H-M   'P 1'
#
loop_
_entity.id
_entity.type
_entity.pdbx_description
1 polymer ?
#
loop_
_entity_poly.entity_id
_entity_poly.type
_entity_poly.pdbx_seq_one_letter_code
_entity_poly.pdbx_strand_id
1 'polypeptide(L)'
;MPIKEVLHDDRAVFVCPECQKEFTAEYREPEGAFAAYRRDAYERQICPDCTAKHEADKRTAEAEQRKLMLLATLDDRMARAGFPEKFRKMDKPFVRDTAVWMWQNRQHSLLASGATGTGKTSSAAFVIREIMKQSRPRVMYRTWQMLQAEFVKAKTTDNDNEFYFFERLDELDYLVIDELVGKRGEATRLSPSGQDLLFNLVDGVYSEARKTRVWILGNFYDGAIDRLIDDPLPTRRRLQESFKLAWFERGKPVDENISIYEEIETE
;
A
#
# COMPACT_ATOMS: atom_id res chain seq x y z
N MET A 1 35.41 11.62 37.45
CA MET A 1 34.51 12.69 37.96
C MET A 1 34.07 13.55 36.79
N PRO A 2 32.84 13.53 36.40
CA PRO A 2 32.41 14.28 35.23
C PRO A 2 32.09 15.76 35.51
N ILE A 3 31.88 16.18 36.76
CA ILE A 3 31.64 17.58 37.09
C ILE A 3 32.98 18.29 37.29
N LYS A 4 33.25 19.29 36.43
CA LYS A 4 34.47 20.05 36.46
C LYS A 4 34.34 21.34 37.28
N GLU A 5 33.19 22.01 37.15
CA GLU A 5 32.92 23.27 37.79
C GLU A 5 31.40 23.47 38.01
N VAL A 6 30.97 24.00 39.14
CA VAL A 6 29.59 24.39 39.38
C VAL A 6 29.45 25.89 39.15
N LEU A 7 28.53 26.29 38.31
CA LEU A 7 28.25 27.66 37.92
C LEU A 7 27.13 28.26 38.78
N HIS A 8 27.03 29.62 38.87
CA HIS A 8 26.11 30.30 39.74
C HIS A 8 24.61 30.19 39.41
N ASP A 9 24.26 29.66 38.20
CA ASP A 9 22.88 29.66 37.69
C ASP A 9 22.27 28.25 37.59
N ASP A 10 22.36 27.46 38.65
CA ASP A 10 21.89 26.06 38.64
C ASP A 10 22.45 25.24 37.41
N ARG A 11 23.67 25.54 37.00
CA ARG A 11 24.39 24.86 35.94
C ARG A 11 25.77 24.42 36.39
N ALA A 12 26.26 23.38 35.76
CA ALA A 12 27.65 22.95 35.92
C ALA A 12 28.30 22.58 34.59
N VAL A 13 29.63 22.66 34.57
CA VAL A 13 30.44 22.16 33.46
C VAL A 13 30.76 20.69 33.73
N PHE A 14 30.38 19.84 32.78
CA PHE A 14 30.61 18.41 32.81
C PHE A 14 31.64 18.03 31.77
N VAL A 15 32.33 16.94 31.99
CA VAL A 15 33.13 16.27 30.96
C VAL A 15 32.40 15.03 30.49
N CYS A 16 32.09 14.97 29.19
CA CYS A 16 31.39 13.83 28.62
C CYS A 16 32.24 12.56 28.77
N PRO A 17 31.73 11.48 29.37
CA PRO A 17 32.50 10.24 29.53
C PRO A 17 32.85 9.55 28.23
N GLU A 18 32.12 9.82 27.15
CA GLU A 18 32.31 9.19 25.86
C GLU A 18 33.28 9.93 24.93
N CYS A 19 33.07 11.26 24.75
CA CYS A 19 33.89 12.03 23.81
C CYS A 19 34.92 12.95 24.50
N GLN A 20 34.93 12.99 25.82
CA GLN A 20 35.81 13.82 26.65
C GLN A 20 35.68 15.34 26.42
N LYS A 21 34.63 15.77 25.73
CA LYS A 21 34.33 17.21 25.54
C LYS A 21 33.61 17.76 26.75
N GLU A 22 33.92 19.01 27.05
CA GLU A 22 33.21 19.78 28.08
C GLU A 22 31.86 20.26 27.52
N PHE A 23 30.86 20.24 28.36
CA PHE A 23 29.53 20.78 28.07
C PHE A 23 28.87 21.32 29.32
N THR A 24 27.95 22.26 29.16
CA THR A 24 27.19 22.84 30.27
C THR A 24 25.79 22.24 30.32
N ALA A 25 25.36 21.84 31.50
CA ALA A 25 24.01 21.34 31.72
C ALA A 25 23.44 21.81 33.04
N GLU A 26 22.12 21.66 33.24
CA GLU A 26 21.48 21.94 34.51
C GLU A 26 22.04 21.03 35.60
N TYR A 27 22.36 21.63 36.73
CA TYR A 27 22.83 20.93 37.93
C TYR A 27 22.23 21.55 39.18
N ARG A 28 21.60 20.72 39.99
CA ARG A 28 21.18 21.07 41.35
C ARG A 28 21.84 20.11 42.30
N GLU A 29 22.47 20.66 43.35
CA GLU A 29 23.09 19.80 44.32
C GLU A 29 22.07 18.85 44.94
N PRO A 30 22.29 17.54 44.84
CA PRO A 30 21.30 16.59 45.32
C PRO A 30 21.21 16.59 46.85
N GLU A 31 20.01 16.80 47.37
CA GLU A 31 19.70 16.76 48.79
C GLU A 31 18.75 15.61 49.13
N GLY A 32 18.75 15.19 50.42
CA GLY A 32 17.82 14.19 50.93
C GLY A 32 18.20 12.73 50.67
N ALA A 33 17.26 11.83 50.96
CA ALA A 33 17.47 10.38 50.96
C ALA A 33 17.97 9.75 49.64
N PHE A 34 17.78 10.44 48.51
CA PHE A 34 18.19 9.99 47.17
C PHE A 34 19.39 10.76 46.61
N ALA A 35 20.12 11.50 47.43
CA ALA A 35 21.23 12.34 46.99
C ALA A 35 22.32 11.54 46.27
N ALA A 36 22.70 10.36 46.77
CA ALA A 36 23.68 9.48 46.18
C ALA A 36 23.27 9.02 44.77
N TYR A 37 22.02 8.59 44.62
CA TYR A 37 21.48 8.14 43.31
C TYR A 37 21.43 9.28 42.26
N ARG A 38 21.04 10.48 42.68
CA ARG A 38 21.01 11.67 41.81
C ARG A 38 22.42 12.10 41.41
N ARG A 39 23.43 11.99 42.30
CA ARG A 39 24.83 12.26 41.95
C ARG A 39 25.33 11.29 40.90
N ASP A 40 25.06 9.98 41.03
CA ASP A 40 25.42 8.97 40.06
C ASP A 40 24.79 9.24 38.65
N ALA A 41 23.52 9.74 38.63
CA ALA A 41 22.87 10.15 37.41
C ALA A 41 23.58 11.35 36.72
N TYR A 42 24.01 12.35 37.46
CA TYR A 42 24.80 13.46 36.91
C TYR A 42 26.19 13.00 36.43
N GLU A 43 26.82 12.07 37.15
CA GLU A 43 28.13 11.51 36.76
C GLU A 43 28.09 10.72 35.47
N ARG A 44 26.93 10.20 35.08
CA ARG A 44 26.71 9.47 33.81
C ARG A 44 26.16 10.32 32.68
N GLN A 45 25.99 11.61 32.90
CA GLN A 45 25.44 12.52 31.91
C GLN A 45 26.40 12.63 30.72
N ILE A 46 25.87 12.44 29.53
CA ILE A 46 26.61 12.58 28.26
C ILE A 46 26.24 13.91 27.57
N CYS A 47 27.14 14.44 26.75
CA CYS A 47 26.91 15.70 26.07
C CYS A 47 25.79 15.59 25.01
N PRO A 48 25.14 16.71 24.62
CA PRO A 48 24.07 16.70 23.62
C PRO A 48 24.47 16.04 22.30
N ASP A 49 25.72 16.17 21.87
CA ASP A 49 26.21 15.54 20.61
C ASP A 49 26.23 14.00 20.72
N CYS A 50 26.71 13.46 21.84
CA CYS A 50 26.71 12.02 22.10
C CYS A 50 25.28 11.49 22.27
N THR A 51 24.41 12.23 22.97
CA THR A 51 22.98 11.89 23.09
C THR A 51 22.33 11.81 21.72
N ALA A 52 22.52 12.81 20.88
CA ALA A 52 21.99 12.84 19.52
C ALA A 52 22.51 11.65 18.66
N LYS A 53 23.80 11.32 18.82
CA LYS A 53 24.38 10.14 18.15
C LYS A 53 23.71 8.83 18.61
N HIS A 54 23.58 8.62 19.92
CA HIS A 54 22.91 7.43 20.47
C HIS A 54 21.46 7.31 20.00
N GLU A 55 20.72 8.43 19.95
CA GLU A 55 19.35 8.43 19.42
C GLU A 55 19.33 8.09 17.92
N ALA A 56 20.27 8.60 17.13
CA ALA A 56 20.38 8.27 15.71
C ALA A 56 20.70 6.78 15.49
N ASP A 57 21.68 6.25 16.24
CA ASP A 57 22.05 4.84 16.19
C ASP A 57 20.87 3.94 16.61
N LYS A 58 20.15 4.31 17.66
CA LYS A 58 18.95 3.60 18.13
C LYS A 58 17.85 3.60 17.04
N ARG A 59 17.56 4.75 16.45
CA ARG A 59 16.57 4.87 15.36
C ARG A 59 16.96 3.99 14.16
N THR A 60 18.25 3.96 13.81
CA THR A 60 18.77 3.13 12.72
C THR A 60 18.59 1.64 13.03
N ALA A 61 18.94 1.20 14.23
CA ALA A 61 18.79 -0.19 14.67
C ALA A 61 17.30 -0.61 14.70
N GLU A 62 16.41 0.25 15.21
CA GLU A 62 14.96 0.01 15.22
C GLU A 62 14.38 -0.09 13.79
N ALA A 63 14.85 0.77 12.87
CA ALA A 63 14.43 0.74 11.47
C ALA A 63 14.88 -0.56 10.78
N GLU A 64 16.11 -1.00 11.05
CA GLU A 64 16.62 -2.25 10.50
C GLU A 64 15.89 -3.48 11.06
N GLN A 65 15.64 -3.51 12.37
CA GLN A 65 14.86 -4.56 13.01
C GLN A 65 13.44 -4.61 12.43
N ARG A 66 12.79 -3.45 12.25
CA ARG A 66 11.46 -3.36 11.61
C ARG A 66 11.49 -3.93 10.19
N LYS A 67 12.51 -3.60 9.40
CA LYS A 67 12.69 -4.13 8.04
C LYS A 67 12.83 -5.66 8.04
N LEU A 68 13.64 -6.21 8.92
CA LEU A 68 13.80 -7.67 9.06
C LEU A 68 12.48 -8.36 9.43
N MET A 69 11.70 -7.81 10.35
CA MET A 69 10.36 -8.32 10.71
C MET A 69 9.40 -8.28 9.52
N LEU A 70 9.43 -7.22 8.71
CA LEU A 70 8.60 -7.12 7.51
C LEU A 70 8.98 -8.19 6.47
N LEU A 71 10.26 -8.47 6.29
CA LEU A 71 10.74 -9.50 5.37
C LEU A 71 10.41 -10.91 5.88
N ALA A 72 10.61 -11.20 7.16
CA ALA A 72 10.33 -12.49 7.75
C ALA A 72 8.86 -12.92 7.63
N THR A 73 7.93 -11.97 7.66
CA THR A 73 6.47 -12.24 7.58
C THR A 73 5.89 -12.02 6.18
N LEU A 74 6.70 -11.73 5.18
CA LEU A 74 6.24 -11.30 3.86
C LEU A 74 5.40 -12.37 3.14
N ASP A 75 5.87 -13.62 3.09
CA ASP A 75 5.14 -14.71 2.42
C ASP A 75 3.79 -14.98 3.08
N ASP A 76 3.74 -15.00 4.41
CA ASP A 76 2.49 -15.18 5.17
C ASP A 76 1.50 -14.05 4.91
N ARG A 77 1.96 -12.81 4.80
CA ARG A 77 1.11 -11.65 4.50
C ARG A 77 0.56 -11.71 3.08
N MET A 78 1.39 -12.10 2.10
CA MET A 78 0.97 -12.33 0.72
C MET A 78 -0.05 -13.48 0.64
N ALA A 79 0.16 -14.55 1.41
CA ALA A 79 -0.79 -15.67 1.49
C ALA A 79 -2.13 -15.25 2.06
N ARG A 80 -2.13 -14.50 3.18
CA ARG A 80 -3.37 -13.96 3.79
C ARG A 80 -4.10 -12.98 2.88
N ALA A 81 -3.37 -12.20 2.09
CA ALA A 81 -3.96 -11.36 1.07
C ALA A 81 -4.65 -12.16 -0.06
N GLY A 82 -4.36 -13.45 -0.20
CA GLY A 82 -4.98 -14.33 -1.19
C GLY A 82 -4.15 -14.55 -2.46
N PHE A 83 -2.91 -14.08 -2.52
CA PHE A 83 -2.06 -14.29 -3.71
C PHE A 83 -1.67 -15.77 -3.86
N PRO A 84 -1.79 -16.34 -5.07
CA PRO A 84 -1.33 -17.70 -5.38
C PRO A 84 0.17 -17.88 -5.09
N GLU A 85 0.56 -19.09 -4.65
CA GLU A 85 1.94 -19.39 -4.25
C GLU A 85 2.97 -19.02 -5.31
N LYS A 86 2.68 -19.30 -6.59
CA LYS A 86 3.56 -18.97 -7.71
C LYS A 86 3.93 -17.48 -7.81
N PHE A 87 3.11 -16.58 -7.29
CA PHE A 87 3.36 -15.14 -7.30
C PHE A 87 3.99 -14.62 -6.01
N ARG A 88 3.84 -15.35 -4.89
CA ARG A 88 4.35 -14.92 -3.59
C ARG A 88 5.88 -14.95 -3.50
N LYS A 89 6.51 -15.89 -4.19
CA LYS A 89 7.97 -16.14 -4.17
C LYS A 89 8.72 -15.46 -5.32
N MET A 90 8.05 -14.59 -6.09
CA MET A 90 8.67 -13.93 -7.23
C MET A 90 9.62 -12.81 -6.81
N ASP A 91 10.88 -12.93 -7.18
CA ASP A 91 11.90 -11.89 -6.94
C ASP A 91 12.02 -10.89 -8.08
N LYS A 92 11.49 -11.23 -9.26
CA LYS A 92 11.47 -10.37 -10.45
C LYS A 92 10.12 -10.45 -11.14
N PRO A 93 9.60 -9.35 -11.71
CA PRO A 93 8.37 -9.40 -12.50
C PRO A 93 8.64 -10.16 -13.81
N PHE A 94 7.65 -10.90 -14.32
CA PHE A 94 7.75 -11.54 -15.63
C PHE A 94 7.89 -10.52 -16.78
N VAL A 95 7.21 -9.37 -16.61
CA VAL A 95 7.24 -8.27 -17.58
C VAL A 95 7.59 -6.99 -16.83
N ARG A 96 8.77 -6.45 -17.14
CA ARG A 96 9.33 -5.30 -16.43
C ARG A 96 8.50 -4.04 -16.65
N ASP A 97 8.13 -3.73 -17.88
CA ASP A 97 7.45 -2.47 -18.22
C ASP A 97 6.08 -2.38 -17.55
N THR A 98 5.32 -3.49 -17.53
CA THR A 98 4.05 -3.57 -16.78
C THR A 98 4.24 -3.31 -15.28
N ALA A 99 5.28 -3.89 -14.69
CA ALA A 99 5.56 -3.68 -13.26
C ALA A 99 6.03 -2.24 -12.97
N VAL A 100 6.83 -1.64 -13.85
CA VAL A 100 7.25 -0.24 -13.72
C VAL A 100 6.06 0.69 -13.78
N TRP A 101 5.16 0.51 -14.75
CA TRP A 101 3.95 1.32 -14.84
C TRP A 101 3.07 1.20 -13.59
N MET A 102 2.82 -0.02 -13.10
CA MET A 102 2.04 -0.24 -11.88
C MET A 102 2.72 0.38 -10.64
N TRP A 103 4.05 0.31 -10.56
CA TRP A 103 4.80 0.92 -9.47
C TRP A 103 4.70 2.44 -9.48
N GLN A 104 4.84 3.07 -10.64
CA GLN A 104 4.71 4.52 -10.80
C GLN A 104 3.32 5.01 -10.41
N ASN A 105 2.28 4.23 -10.74
CA ASN A 105 0.90 4.55 -10.46
C ASN A 105 0.33 3.91 -9.18
N ARG A 106 1.17 3.33 -8.31
CA ARG A 106 0.75 2.55 -7.13
C ARG A 106 -0.11 3.28 -6.11
N GLN A 107 -0.12 4.60 -6.15
CA GLN A 107 -0.94 5.44 -5.25
C GLN A 107 -2.37 5.67 -5.78
N HIS A 108 -2.67 5.20 -6.96
CA HIS A 108 -3.97 5.35 -7.61
C HIS A 108 -4.71 4.02 -7.72
N SER A 109 -6.01 4.09 -7.96
CA SER A 109 -6.77 2.97 -8.48
C SER A 109 -6.38 2.73 -9.94
N LEU A 110 -6.28 1.45 -10.35
CA LEU A 110 -5.75 1.06 -11.65
C LEU A 110 -6.74 0.18 -12.41
N LEU A 111 -6.86 0.41 -13.71
CA LEU A 111 -7.44 -0.54 -14.65
C LEU A 111 -6.34 -0.95 -15.64
N ALA A 112 -5.81 -2.15 -15.46
CA ALA A 112 -4.76 -2.71 -16.29
C ALA A 112 -5.32 -3.81 -17.18
N SER A 113 -5.46 -3.53 -18.45
CA SER A 113 -6.06 -4.44 -19.44
C SER A 113 -5.05 -4.88 -20.49
N GLY A 114 -5.40 -5.87 -21.31
CA GLY A 114 -4.57 -6.33 -22.42
C GLY A 114 -4.51 -7.85 -22.56
N ALA A 115 -3.83 -8.31 -23.60
CA ALA A 115 -3.73 -9.74 -23.95
C ALA A 115 -3.23 -10.62 -22.78
N THR A 116 -3.59 -11.90 -22.84
CA THR A 116 -3.05 -12.92 -21.91
C THR A 116 -1.53 -13.00 -22.07
N GLY A 117 -0.80 -13.15 -20.96
CA GLY A 117 0.66 -13.25 -20.97
C GLY A 117 1.41 -11.92 -20.89
N THR A 118 0.72 -10.77 -20.85
CA THR A 118 1.35 -9.45 -20.69
C THR A 118 1.83 -9.15 -19.27
N GLY A 119 1.72 -10.11 -18.37
CA GLY A 119 2.31 -10.04 -17.02
C GLY A 119 1.52 -9.22 -16.00
N LYS A 120 0.27 -8.84 -16.25
CA LYS A 120 -0.55 -8.03 -15.35
C LYS A 120 -0.62 -8.58 -13.93
N THR A 121 -1.05 -9.82 -13.78
CA THR A 121 -1.19 -10.48 -12.46
C THR A 121 0.14 -10.59 -11.73
N SER A 122 1.21 -11.02 -12.44
CA SER A 122 2.54 -11.15 -11.87
C SER A 122 3.12 -9.79 -11.46
N SER A 123 2.89 -8.76 -12.26
CA SER A 123 3.34 -7.40 -11.97
C SER A 123 2.60 -6.79 -10.77
N ALA A 124 1.28 -6.97 -10.69
CA ALA A 124 0.51 -6.54 -9.53
C ALA A 124 1.00 -7.24 -8.25
N ALA A 125 1.19 -8.56 -8.29
CA ALA A 125 1.71 -9.31 -7.15
C ALA A 125 3.12 -8.85 -6.75
N PHE A 126 4.01 -8.62 -7.72
CA PHE A 126 5.35 -8.11 -7.47
C PHE A 126 5.31 -6.72 -6.83
N VAL A 127 4.53 -5.78 -7.37
CA VAL A 127 4.43 -4.42 -6.83
C VAL A 127 3.84 -4.42 -5.42
N ILE A 128 2.79 -5.19 -5.16
CA ILE A 128 2.22 -5.33 -3.81
C ILE A 128 3.26 -5.93 -2.85
N ARG A 129 4.03 -6.93 -3.29
CA ARG A 129 5.12 -7.51 -2.50
C ARG A 129 6.17 -6.45 -2.12
N GLU A 130 6.59 -5.61 -3.07
CA GLU A 130 7.54 -4.53 -2.81
C GLU A 130 6.98 -3.47 -1.83
N ILE A 131 5.69 -3.13 -1.92
CA ILE A 131 5.01 -2.28 -0.94
C ILE A 131 5.01 -2.94 0.44
N MET A 132 4.70 -4.24 0.52
CA MET A 132 4.69 -5.00 1.77
C MET A 132 6.07 -5.15 2.41
N LYS A 133 7.17 -5.08 1.67
CA LYS A 133 8.53 -5.03 2.23
C LYS A 133 8.80 -3.74 2.99
N GLN A 134 8.10 -2.67 2.69
CA GLN A 134 8.30 -1.33 3.26
C GLN A 134 7.27 -0.97 4.34
N SER A 135 6.10 -1.61 4.31
CA SER A 135 4.96 -1.26 5.17
C SER A 135 4.09 -2.49 5.47
N ARG A 136 3.01 -2.29 6.21
CA ARG A 136 2.00 -3.31 6.52
C ARG A 136 0.62 -2.93 5.96
N PRO A 137 0.48 -2.80 4.63
CA PRO A 137 -0.82 -2.50 4.05
C PRO A 137 -1.80 -3.66 4.28
N ARG A 138 -3.07 -3.33 4.44
CA ARG A 138 -4.18 -4.28 4.37
C ARG A 138 -4.50 -4.52 2.91
N VAL A 139 -4.24 -5.72 2.42
CA VAL A 139 -4.38 -6.07 1.00
C VAL A 139 -5.29 -7.27 0.86
N MET A 140 -6.17 -7.22 -0.15
CA MET A 140 -6.96 -8.36 -0.59
C MET A 140 -6.74 -8.58 -2.10
N TYR A 141 -6.43 -9.83 -2.47
CA TYR A 141 -6.43 -10.30 -3.86
C TYR A 141 -7.58 -11.28 -4.07
N ARG A 142 -8.37 -11.07 -5.11
CA ARG A 142 -9.45 -11.98 -5.54
C ARG A 142 -9.49 -12.05 -7.06
N THR A 143 -9.87 -13.21 -7.58
CA THR A 143 -10.39 -13.23 -8.94
C THR A 143 -11.77 -12.59 -8.95
N TRP A 144 -12.17 -12.06 -10.10
CA TRP A 144 -13.53 -11.48 -10.24
C TRP A 144 -14.62 -12.46 -9.82
N GLN A 145 -14.51 -13.71 -10.24
CA GLN A 145 -15.49 -14.74 -9.91
C GLN A 145 -15.60 -14.98 -8.39
N MET A 146 -14.46 -15.01 -7.68
CA MET A 146 -14.47 -15.16 -6.20
C MET A 146 -15.12 -13.96 -5.53
N LEU A 147 -14.75 -12.75 -5.93
CA LEU A 147 -15.32 -11.53 -5.34
C LEU A 147 -16.82 -11.42 -5.60
N GLN A 148 -17.26 -11.74 -6.83
CA GLN A 148 -18.66 -11.76 -7.20
C GLN A 148 -19.45 -12.82 -6.38
N ALA A 149 -18.89 -14.00 -6.17
CA ALA A 149 -19.52 -15.03 -5.35
C ALA A 149 -19.66 -14.59 -3.88
N GLU A 150 -18.63 -13.95 -3.31
CA GLU A 150 -18.69 -13.36 -1.97
C GLU A 150 -19.79 -12.29 -1.89
N PHE A 151 -19.89 -11.41 -2.89
CA PHE A 151 -20.91 -10.36 -2.96
C PHE A 151 -22.34 -10.93 -3.08
N VAL A 152 -22.57 -11.90 -3.99
CA VAL A 152 -23.87 -12.56 -4.13
C VAL A 152 -24.28 -13.23 -2.82
N LYS A 153 -23.35 -13.91 -2.15
CA LYS A 153 -23.61 -14.51 -0.84
C LYS A 153 -24.02 -13.44 0.19
N ALA A 154 -23.33 -12.29 0.22
CA ALA A 154 -23.69 -11.19 1.11
C ALA A 154 -25.12 -10.68 0.85
N LYS A 155 -25.49 -10.48 -0.44
CA LYS A 155 -26.86 -10.04 -0.82
C LYS A 155 -27.96 -11.03 -0.45
N THR A 156 -27.67 -12.33 -0.45
CA THR A 156 -28.71 -13.37 -0.28
C THR A 156 -28.88 -13.83 1.17
N THR A 157 -27.94 -13.55 2.05
CA THR A 157 -27.98 -14.10 3.42
C THR A 157 -28.73 -13.17 4.40
N ASP A 158 -28.59 -11.84 4.26
CA ASP A 158 -29.27 -10.84 5.08
C ASP A 158 -29.06 -9.45 4.48
N ASN A 159 -29.99 -8.50 4.63
CA ASN A 159 -29.91 -7.16 4.04
C ASN A 159 -28.68 -6.36 4.56
N ASP A 160 -28.25 -6.61 5.81
CA ASP A 160 -27.10 -5.91 6.38
C ASP A 160 -25.75 -6.44 5.88
N ASN A 161 -25.71 -7.65 5.31
CA ASN A 161 -24.45 -8.27 4.86
C ASN A 161 -23.84 -7.60 3.62
N GLU A 162 -24.63 -6.95 2.77
CA GLU A 162 -24.12 -6.16 1.65
C GLU A 162 -23.35 -4.94 2.16
N PHE A 163 -23.88 -4.25 3.18
CA PHE A 163 -23.19 -3.13 3.83
C PHE A 163 -21.85 -3.58 4.42
N TYR A 164 -21.83 -4.65 5.22
CA TYR A 164 -20.61 -5.19 5.80
C TYR A 164 -19.61 -5.70 4.76
N PHE A 165 -20.09 -6.18 3.61
CA PHE A 165 -19.20 -6.55 2.50
C PHE A 165 -18.41 -5.35 2.01
N PHE A 166 -19.05 -4.21 1.74
CA PHE A 166 -18.36 -3.01 1.29
C PHE A 166 -17.53 -2.37 2.40
N GLU A 167 -18.03 -2.31 3.65
CA GLU A 167 -17.27 -1.83 4.81
C GLU A 167 -15.93 -2.57 4.94
N ARG A 168 -15.93 -3.90 4.81
CA ARG A 168 -14.70 -4.70 4.82
C ARG A 168 -13.75 -4.34 3.67
N LEU A 169 -14.27 -4.02 2.50
CA LEU A 169 -13.45 -3.56 1.38
C LEU A 169 -12.87 -2.17 1.63
N ASP A 170 -13.61 -1.29 2.30
CA ASP A 170 -13.20 0.09 2.61
C ASP A 170 -12.12 0.14 3.70
N GLU A 171 -11.96 -0.93 4.47
CA GLU A 171 -10.85 -1.08 5.40
C GLU A 171 -9.51 -1.41 4.74
N LEU A 172 -9.49 -1.80 3.47
CA LEU A 172 -8.27 -2.17 2.76
C LEU A 172 -7.47 -0.94 2.31
N ASP A 173 -6.16 -1.10 2.22
CA ASP A 173 -5.30 -0.16 1.50
C ASP A 173 -5.28 -0.47 -0.01
N TYR A 174 -5.38 -1.79 -0.34
CA TYR A 174 -5.39 -2.25 -1.74
C TYR A 174 -6.37 -3.42 -1.91
N LEU A 175 -7.22 -3.32 -2.92
CA LEU A 175 -8.03 -4.41 -3.45
C LEU A 175 -7.56 -4.74 -4.86
N VAL A 176 -6.99 -5.92 -5.07
CA VAL A 176 -6.56 -6.40 -6.39
C VAL A 176 -7.58 -7.40 -6.91
N ILE A 177 -8.25 -7.06 -8.00
CA ILE A 177 -9.25 -7.88 -8.67
C ILE A 177 -8.66 -8.38 -9.98
N ASP A 178 -8.54 -9.69 -10.14
CA ASP A 178 -7.96 -10.32 -11.32
C ASP A 178 -9.02 -11.04 -12.16
N GLU A 179 -8.76 -11.18 -13.44
CA GLU A 179 -9.61 -11.91 -14.39
C GLU A 179 -11.04 -11.33 -14.48
N LEU A 180 -11.21 -9.99 -14.53
CA LEU A 180 -12.55 -9.36 -14.67
C LEU A 180 -13.34 -9.93 -15.86
N VAL A 181 -12.67 -10.26 -16.95
CA VAL A 181 -13.24 -10.93 -18.12
C VAL A 181 -12.46 -12.21 -18.30
N GLY A 182 -13.06 -13.35 -18.11
CA GLY A 182 -12.46 -14.69 -18.06
C GLY A 182 -11.33 -14.97 -19.06
N LYS A 183 -10.74 -16.16 -18.99
CA LYS A 183 -9.49 -16.55 -19.67
C LYS A 183 -9.48 -16.46 -21.21
N ARG A 184 -10.62 -16.27 -21.88
CA ARG A 184 -10.73 -16.37 -23.35
C ARG A 184 -10.87 -15.05 -24.11
N GLY A 185 -10.83 -13.90 -23.39
CA GLY A 185 -10.91 -12.58 -24.06
C GLY A 185 -12.27 -12.27 -24.71
N GLU A 186 -13.23 -13.18 -24.66
CA GLU A 186 -14.59 -12.91 -25.07
C GLU A 186 -15.27 -12.13 -23.94
N ALA A 187 -15.59 -10.86 -24.20
CA ALA A 187 -16.33 -10.01 -23.29
C ALA A 187 -17.75 -10.59 -23.11
N THR A 188 -17.89 -11.50 -22.17
CA THR A 188 -19.20 -12.00 -21.79
C THR A 188 -19.82 -10.99 -20.84
N ARG A 189 -21.04 -10.56 -21.13
CA ARG A 189 -21.81 -9.66 -20.28
C ARG A 189 -21.82 -10.14 -18.86
N LEU A 190 -21.56 -9.27 -17.92
CA LEU A 190 -21.62 -9.58 -16.50
C LEU A 190 -23.08 -9.89 -16.10
N SER A 191 -23.26 -10.78 -15.15
CA SER A 191 -24.58 -10.97 -14.55
C SER A 191 -25.06 -9.68 -13.89
N PRO A 192 -26.35 -9.47 -13.65
CA PRO A 192 -26.85 -8.28 -12.98
C PRO A 192 -26.12 -7.97 -11.68
N SER A 193 -25.91 -8.97 -10.81
CA SER A 193 -25.13 -8.79 -9.58
C SER A 193 -23.65 -8.44 -9.83
N GLY A 194 -23.06 -8.91 -10.93
CA GLY A 194 -21.70 -8.52 -11.33
C GLY A 194 -21.66 -7.07 -11.80
N GLN A 195 -22.66 -6.63 -12.54
CA GLN A 195 -22.76 -5.22 -12.96
C GLN A 195 -22.91 -4.29 -11.75
N ASP A 196 -23.80 -4.65 -10.79
CA ASP A 196 -23.98 -3.92 -9.53
C ASP A 196 -22.65 -3.84 -8.75
N LEU A 197 -21.94 -4.96 -8.63
CA LEU A 197 -20.66 -5.00 -7.92
C LEU A 197 -19.63 -4.09 -8.59
N LEU A 198 -19.48 -4.17 -9.93
CA LEU A 198 -18.53 -3.34 -10.66
C LEU A 198 -18.87 -1.87 -10.52
N PHE A 199 -20.15 -1.51 -10.67
CA PHE A 199 -20.62 -0.14 -10.51
C PHE A 199 -20.31 0.40 -9.11
N ASN A 200 -20.66 -0.34 -8.05
CA ASN A 200 -20.41 0.09 -6.66
C ASN A 200 -18.91 0.21 -6.34
N LEU A 201 -18.05 -0.66 -6.90
CA LEU A 201 -16.61 -0.56 -6.74
C LEU A 201 -16.06 0.72 -7.37
N VAL A 202 -16.48 1.00 -8.60
CA VAL A 202 -16.03 2.17 -9.36
C VAL A 202 -16.60 3.46 -8.80
N ASP A 203 -17.89 3.47 -8.44
CA ASP A 203 -18.56 4.63 -7.86
C ASP A 203 -17.97 5.00 -6.49
N GLY A 204 -17.64 4.02 -5.66
CA GLY A 204 -16.99 4.27 -4.38
C GLY A 204 -15.61 4.93 -4.50
N VAL A 205 -14.86 4.62 -5.56
CA VAL A 205 -13.57 5.30 -5.86
C VAL A 205 -13.83 6.69 -6.43
N TYR A 206 -14.77 6.82 -7.34
CA TYR A 206 -15.12 8.08 -8.01
C TYR A 206 -15.65 9.14 -7.02
N SER A 207 -16.52 8.75 -6.12
CA SER A 207 -17.11 9.64 -5.10
C SER A 207 -16.16 9.94 -3.93
N GLU A 208 -14.93 9.43 -3.97
CA GLU A 208 -13.95 9.52 -2.86
C GLU A 208 -14.46 8.94 -1.52
N ALA A 209 -15.59 8.26 -1.54
CA ALA A 209 -16.12 7.57 -0.36
C ALA A 209 -15.21 6.40 0.06
N ARG A 210 -14.50 5.82 -0.91
CA ARG A 210 -13.57 4.70 -0.72
C ARG A 210 -12.12 5.17 -0.79
N LYS A 211 -11.37 4.95 0.29
CA LYS A 211 -9.93 5.23 0.35
C LYS A 211 -9.08 4.07 -0.18
N THR A 212 -9.68 2.91 -0.35
CA THR A 212 -9.05 1.71 -0.89
C THR A 212 -8.66 1.91 -2.34
N ARG A 213 -7.42 1.60 -2.68
CA ARG A 213 -6.96 1.58 -4.07
C ARG A 213 -7.43 0.29 -4.73
N VAL A 214 -8.32 0.42 -5.70
CA VAL A 214 -8.89 -0.71 -6.43
C VAL A 214 -8.09 -0.94 -7.71
N TRP A 215 -7.44 -2.10 -7.82
CA TRP A 215 -6.68 -2.51 -8.99
C TRP A 215 -7.45 -3.59 -9.74
N ILE A 216 -7.95 -3.27 -10.91
CA ILE A 216 -8.70 -4.18 -11.77
C ILE A 216 -7.79 -4.65 -12.90
N LEU A 217 -7.59 -5.97 -12.98
CA LEU A 217 -6.80 -6.61 -14.02
C LEU A 217 -7.73 -7.41 -14.93
N GLY A 218 -7.64 -7.17 -16.23
CA GLY A 218 -8.54 -7.80 -17.19
C GLY A 218 -7.85 -8.22 -18.50
N ASN A 219 -8.49 -9.14 -19.22
CA ASN A 219 -8.07 -9.59 -20.55
C ASN A 219 -9.05 -9.08 -21.61
N PHE A 220 -9.44 -7.82 -21.54
CA PHE A 220 -10.38 -7.22 -22.49
C PHE A 220 -9.67 -6.15 -23.35
N TYR A 221 -10.22 -5.90 -24.52
CA TYR A 221 -9.78 -4.87 -25.43
C TYR A 221 -10.50 -3.57 -25.15
N ASP A 222 -10.00 -2.49 -25.69
CA ASP A 222 -10.68 -1.21 -25.67
C ASP A 222 -12.13 -1.37 -26.17
N GLY A 223 -13.07 -0.69 -25.53
CA GLY A 223 -14.51 -0.82 -25.81
C GLY A 223 -15.17 -2.12 -25.26
N ALA A 224 -14.41 -3.06 -24.70
CA ALA A 224 -15.02 -4.26 -24.13
C ALA A 224 -15.83 -3.97 -22.84
N ILE A 225 -15.53 -2.91 -22.12
CA ILE A 225 -16.34 -2.47 -20.96
C ILE A 225 -17.79 -2.25 -21.38
N ASP A 226 -18.01 -1.69 -22.57
CA ASP A 226 -19.34 -1.41 -23.11
C ASP A 226 -20.15 -2.70 -23.37
N ARG A 227 -19.47 -3.82 -23.50
CA ARG A 227 -20.11 -5.14 -23.67
C ARG A 227 -20.32 -5.87 -22.35
N LEU A 228 -19.66 -5.44 -21.28
CA LEU A 228 -19.77 -6.09 -19.97
C LEU A 228 -21.00 -5.68 -19.20
N ILE A 229 -21.52 -4.48 -19.44
CA ILE A 229 -22.59 -3.85 -18.66
C ILE A 229 -23.70 -3.32 -19.57
N ASP A 230 -24.91 -3.22 -19.03
CA ASP A 230 -26.13 -2.83 -19.76
C ASP A 230 -26.15 -1.35 -20.08
N ASP A 231 -25.71 -0.50 -19.12
CA ASP A 231 -25.54 0.94 -19.30
C ASP A 231 -24.07 1.31 -19.03
N PRO A 232 -23.21 1.28 -20.05
CA PRO A 232 -21.78 1.46 -19.87
C PRO A 232 -21.37 2.90 -19.56
N LEU A 233 -22.13 3.91 -20.02
CA LEU A 233 -21.71 5.31 -19.98
C LEU A 233 -21.37 5.81 -18.58
N PRO A 234 -22.20 5.60 -17.53
CA PRO A 234 -21.87 6.08 -16.19
C PRO A 234 -20.63 5.41 -15.61
N THR A 235 -20.49 4.10 -15.78
CA THR A 235 -19.34 3.34 -15.25
C THR A 235 -18.05 3.69 -15.99
N ARG A 236 -18.12 3.83 -17.32
CA ARG A 236 -17.00 4.22 -18.17
C ARG A 236 -16.46 5.59 -17.79
N ARG A 237 -17.34 6.59 -17.66
CA ARG A 237 -16.97 7.95 -17.25
C ARG A 237 -16.26 7.94 -15.89
N ARG A 238 -16.81 7.26 -14.90
CA ARG A 238 -16.20 7.15 -13.56
C ARG A 238 -14.85 6.48 -13.59
N LEU A 239 -14.69 5.41 -14.38
CA LEU A 239 -13.39 4.75 -14.57
C LEU A 239 -12.35 5.72 -15.14
N GLN A 240 -12.73 6.49 -16.16
CA GLN A 240 -11.82 7.46 -16.80
C GLN A 240 -11.40 8.60 -15.86
N GLU A 241 -12.31 9.07 -15.03
CA GLU A 241 -12.05 10.20 -14.12
C GLU A 241 -11.28 9.78 -12.86
N SER A 242 -11.42 8.53 -12.39
CA SER A 242 -10.89 8.10 -11.09
C SER A 242 -9.83 6.99 -11.11
N PHE A 243 -9.63 6.33 -12.27
CA PHE A 243 -8.62 5.29 -12.42
C PHE A 243 -7.49 5.71 -13.35
N LYS A 244 -6.29 5.20 -13.10
CA LYS A 244 -5.23 5.19 -14.11
C LYS A 244 -5.45 3.99 -15.00
N LEU A 245 -5.57 4.23 -16.30
CA LEU A 245 -5.88 3.22 -17.31
C LEU A 245 -4.62 2.85 -18.08
N ALA A 246 -4.39 1.56 -18.33
CA ALA A 246 -3.36 1.11 -19.25
C ALA A 246 -3.82 -0.12 -20.02
N TRP A 247 -3.48 -0.09 -21.29
CA TRP A 247 -3.57 -1.22 -22.20
C TRP A 247 -2.18 -1.81 -22.43
N PHE A 248 -2.02 -3.11 -22.24
CA PHE A 248 -0.74 -3.79 -22.41
C PHE A 248 -0.75 -4.70 -23.64
N GLU A 249 0.05 -4.36 -24.63
CA GLU A 249 0.34 -5.21 -25.74
C GLU A 249 1.80 -5.65 -25.67
N ARG A 250 2.07 -6.97 -25.76
CA ARG A 250 3.41 -7.55 -25.63
C ARG A 250 4.21 -7.06 -24.43
N GLY A 251 3.49 -6.72 -23.33
CA GLY A 251 4.10 -6.27 -22.09
C GLY A 251 4.52 -4.80 -22.04
N LYS A 252 4.15 -4.02 -23.04
CA LYS A 252 4.35 -2.56 -23.01
C LYS A 252 3.01 -1.86 -22.87
N PRO A 253 2.92 -0.77 -22.10
CA PRO A 253 1.74 0.09 -22.16
C PRO A 253 1.67 0.74 -23.54
N VAL A 254 0.57 0.55 -24.25
CA VAL A 254 0.39 1.07 -25.61
C VAL A 254 -0.13 2.49 -25.57
N ASP A 255 -0.81 2.89 -24.50
CA ASP A 255 -1.20 4.29 -24.31
C ASP A 255 -1.57 4.56 -22.84
N GLU A 256 -1.08 5.66 -22.26
CA GLU A 256 -1.44 6.11 -20.91
C GLU A 256 -2.74 6.95 -20.92
N ASN A 257 -3.17 7.40 -22.11
CA ASN A 257 -4.34 8.22 -22.34
C ASN A 257 -5.08 7.73 -23.57
N ILE A 258 -5.64 6.53 -23.52
CA ILE A 258 -6.61 6.15 -24.54
C ILE A 258 -7.83 7.07 -24.33
N SER A 259 -7.89 8.13 -25.11
CA SER A 259 -9.08 8.94 -25.28
C SER A 259 -10.13 8.05 -25.96
N ILE A 260 -10.93 7.41 -25.13
CA ILE A 260 -12.09 6.62 -25.55
C ILE A 260 -13.14 7.52 -26.26
N TYR A 261 -12.84 8.80 -26.47
CA TYR A 261 -13.75 9.82 -27.02
C TYR A 261 -13.59 10.06 -28.52
N GLU A 262 -12.53 9.59 -29.18
CA GLU A 262 -12.30 9.98 -30.59
C GLU A 262 -13.19 9.25 -31.60
N GLU A 263 -13.90 8.18 -31.23
CA GLU A 263 -14.74 7.42 -32.16
C GLU A 263 -16.24 7.84 -32.19
N ILE A 264 -16.68 8.76 -31.34
CA ILE A 264 -18.12 9.16 -31.30
C ILE A 264 -18.41 10.38 -32.20
N GLU A 265 -17.40 11.08 -32.73
CA GLU A 265 -17.60 12.28 -33.57
C GLU A 265 -17.57 12.01 -35.09
N THR A 266 -17.52 10.76 -35.54
CA THR A 266 -17.45 10.44 -36.97
C THR A 266 -18.53 9.49 -37.47
N GLU A 267 -19.77 9.52 -36.92
CA GLU A 267 -20.94 8.98 -37.63
C GLU A 267 -22.06 10.01 -37.69
#